data_1a0c0661e3129ca11ba5b1f6cbbd5178
#
_entry.id   1a0c0661e3129ca11ba5b1f6cbbd5178
#
_cell.length_a   1.000
_cell.length_b   1.000
_cell.length_c   1.000
_cell.angle_alpha   90.00
_cell.angle_beta   90.00
_cell.angle_gamma   90.00
#
_symmetry.space_group_name_H-M   'P 1'
#
loop_
_entity.id
_entity.type
_entity.pdbx_description
1 polymer ?
#
loop_
_entity_poly.entity_id
_entity_poly.type
_entity_poly.pdbx_seq_one_letter_code
_entity_poly.pdbx_strand_id
1 'polypeptide(L)'
;MRQIKINSETGSEIVSLTEMKNYLRVDHAVDNTLITDMITQARQIIENYLSRDIVAKTRTYYLDESNGLIDIPFGPVASIQSVTVDGTSATHTVIGLDNETIELEASPSYVVSNLFSDAYKKIKINYTTSGLSDKAIKHAIMQMVSTFYDNRADFKDGIVVREIPITSKKIVDSFKSMYV
;
A
#
# COMPACT_ATOMS: atom_id res chain seq x y z
N MET A 1 -3.76 11.76 -16.06
CA MET A 1 -4.24 10.44 -15.56
C MET A 1 -3.14 9.83 -14.71
N ARG A 2 -3.48 9.19 -13.61
CA ARG A 2 -2.53 8.54 -12.70
C ARG A 2 -2.92 7.08 -12.53
N GLN A 3 -1.99 6.17 -12.69
CA GLN A 3 -2.22 4.73 -12.51
C GLN A 3 -1.09 4.09 -11.75
N ILE A 4 -1.42 3.14 -10.88
CA ILE A 4 -0.45 2.41 -10.07
C ILE A 4 -0.69 0.92 -10.27
N LYS A 5 0.39 0.19 -10.54
CA LYS A 5 0.36 -1.25 -10.68
C LYS A 5 1.28 -1.88 -9.63
N ILE A 6 0.80 -2.89 -8.93
CA ILE A 6 1.64 -3.78 -8.12
C ILE A 6 2.23 -4.82 -9.07
N ASN A 7 3.55 -4.91 -9.11
CA ASN A 7 4.26 -5.90 -9.94
C ASN A 7 4.51 -7.18 -9.15
N SER A 8 4.96 -7.03 -7.90
CA SER A 8 5.20 -8.15 -6.99
C SER A 8 5.12 -7.69 -5.53
N GLU A 9 4.82 -8.61 -4.66
CA GLU A 9 4.91 -8.48 -3.21
C GLU A 9 6.10 -9.31 -2.74
N THR A 10 7.06 -8.70 -2.06
CA THR A 10 8.34 -9.32 -1.72
C THR A 10 8.58 -9.45 -0.21
N GLY A 11 7.75 -8.77 0.59
CA GLY A 11 7.81 -8.85 2.04
C GLY A 11 6.98 -9.99 2.62
N SER A 12 7.20 -10.26 3.90
CA SER A 12 6.40 -11.20 4.68
C SER A 12 5.31 -10.46 5.47
N GLU A 13 4.23 -11.16 5.78
CA GLU A 13 3.19 -10.62 6.67
C GLU A 13 3.78 -10.22 8.04
N ILE A 14 3.38 -9.05 8.55
CA ILE A 14 3.86 -8.56 9.86
C ILE A 14 3.20 -9.27 11.05
N VAL A 15 2.09 -9.97 10.80
CA VAL A 15 1.40 -10.83 11.76
C VAL A 15 1.54 -12.27 11.29
N SER A 16 2.23 -13.10 12.06
CA SER A 16 2.33 -14.53 11.76
C SER A 16 1.05 -15.28 12.13
N LEU A 17 0.82 -16.40 11.45
CA LEU A 17 -0.30 -17.30 11.79
C LEU A 17 -0.28 -17.69 13.26
N THR A 18 0.89 -18.02 13.81
CA THR A 18 1.04 -18.44 15.21
C THR A 18 0.65 -17.31 16.18
N GLU A 19 1.09 -16.09 15.93
CA GLU A 19 0.72 -14.92 16.74
C GLU A 19 -0.79 -14.67 16.68
N MET A 20 -1.36 -14.75 15.48
CA MET A 20 -2.79 -14.53 15.30
C MET A 20 -3.62 -15.62 16.00
N LYS A 21 -3.23 -16.89 15.88
CA LYS A 21 -3.88 -17.99 16.61
C LYS A 21 -3.83 -17.80 18.13
N ASN A 22 -2.69 -17.37 18.65
CA ASN A 22 -2.54 -17.06 20.08
C ASN A 22 -3.48 -15.91 20.50
N TYR A 23 -3.60 -14.88 19.66
CA TYR A 23 -4.50 -13.75 19.90
C TYR A 23 -5.98 -14.18 19.92
N LEU A 24 -6.38 -15.04 18.96
CA LEU A 24 -7.72 -15.61 18.85
C LEU A 24 -8.00 -16.73 19.85
N ARG A 25 -6.98 -17.24 20.52
CA ARG A 25 -7.06 -18.43 21.41
C ARG A 25 -7.54 -19.69 20.67
N VAL A 26 -7.05 -19.86 19.43
CA VAL A 26 -7.35 -21.02 18.58
C VAL A 26 -6.15 -21.97 18.58
N ASP A 27 -6.33 -23.20 19.02
CA ASP A 27 -5.27 -24.22 19.12
C ASP A 27 -5.31 -25.28 18.00
N HIS A 28 -6.48 -25.46 17.35
CA HIS A 28 -6.64 -26.43 16.26
C HIS A 28 -6.11 -25.89 14.92
N ALA A 29 -5.88 -26.79 13.95
CA ALA A 29 -5.29 -26.46 12.66
C ALA A 29 -6.34 -26.25 11.53
N VAL A 30 -7.62 -26.54 11.80
CA VAL A 30 -8.69 -26.53 10.80
C VAL A 30 -8.84 -25.16 10.14
N ASP A 31 -8.72 -24.09 10.91
CA ASP A 31 -8.91 -22.70 10.45
C ASP A 31 -7.62 -22.01 10.00
N ASN A 32 -6.49 -22.73 9.89
CA ASN A 32 -5.20 -22.12 9.55
C ASN A 32 -5.23 -21.33 8.25
N THR A 33 -5.78 -21.90 7.17
CA THR A 33 -5.88 -21.24 5.87
C THR A 33 -6.77 -20.01 5.96
N LEU A 34 -7.94 -20.14 6.60
CA LEU A 34 -8.89 -19.06 6.78
C LEU A 34 -8.26 -17.88 7.54
N ILE A 35 -7.55 -18.16 8.63
CA ILE A 35 -6.88 -17.11 9.43
C ILE A 35 -5.77 -16.45 8.60
N THR A 36 -5.02 -17.21 7.81
CA THR A 36 -3.98 -16.65 6.93
C THR A 36 -4.59 -15.71 5.89
N ASP A 37 -5.69 -16.10 5.27
CA ASP A 37 -6.39 -15.27 4.28
C ASP A 37 -6.95 -13.98 4.93
N MET A 38 -7.50 -14.08 6.14
CA MET A 38 -7.98 -12.94 6.90
C MET A 38 -6.86 -11.97 7.29
N ILE A 39 -5.64 -12.46 7.62
CA ILE A 39 -4.47 -11.60 7.89
C ILE A 39 -4.15 -10.79 6.64
N THR A 40 -4.04 -11.43 5.49
CA THR A 40 -3.75 -10.76 4.22
C THR A 40 -4.84 -9.75 3.86
N GLN A 41 -6.11 -10.11 4.01
CA GLN A 41 -7.23 -9.22 3.75
C GLN A 41 -7.22 -8.00 4.67
N ALA A 42 -7.03 -8.18 5.97
CA ALA A 42 -6.97 -7.09 6.95
C ALA A 42 -5.82 -6.13 6.63
N ARG A 43 -4.63 -6.67 6.30
CA ARG A 43 -3.48 -5.87 5.86
C ARG A 43 -3.81 -5.04 4.63
N GLN A 44 -4.36 -5.64 3.59
CA GLN A 44 -4.71 -4.93 2.34
C GLN A 44 -5.71 -3.79 2.59
N ILE A 45 -6.69 -4.00 3.46
CA ILE A 45 -7.65 -2.95 3.84
C ILE A 45 -6.94 -1.79 4.52
N ILE A 46 -6.01 -2.07 5.45
CA ILE A 46 -5.25 -1.04 6.15
C ILE A 46 -4.29 -0.34 5.19
N GLU A 47 -3.58 -1.04 4.30
CA GLU A 47 -2.72 -0.45 3.27
C GLU A 47 -3.49 0.55 2.39
N ASN A 48 -4.67 0.15 1.93
CA ASN A 48 -5.54 1.03 1.12
C ASN A 48 -6.03 2.24 1.92
N TYR A 49 -6.34 2.05 3.20
CA TYR A 49 -6.77 3.14 4.08
C TYR A 49 -5.64 4.14 4.36
N LEU A 50 -4.42 3.65 4.55
CA LEU A 50 -3.24 4.47 4.82
C LEU A 50 -2.65 5.10 3.56
N SER A 51 -2.94 4.57 2.37
CA SER A 51 -2.21 4.82 1.13
C SER A 51 -0.71 4.58 1.30
N ARG A 52 -0.35 3.56 2.09
CA ARG A 52 1.03 3.14 2.38
C ARG A 52 1.15 1.62 2.37
N ASP A 53 2.28 1.12 1.91
CA ASP A 53 2.58 -0.31 1.95
C ASP A 53 3.02 -0.74 3.34
N ILE A 54 2.39 -1.78 3.87
CA ILE A 54 2.79 -2.45 5.12
C ILE A 54 3.82 -3.54 4.82
N VAL A 55 3.64 -4.22 3.71
CA VAL A 55 4.56 -5.25 3.21
C VAL A 55 5.30 -4.69 2.00
N ALA A 56 6.61 -4.97 1.92
CA ALA A 56 7.44 -4.50 0.82
C ALA A 56 6.91 -4.99 -0.54
N LYS A 57 6.83 -4.06 -1.50
CA LYS A 57 6.30 -4.31 -2.84
C LYS A 57 7.16 -3.66 -3.92
N THR A 58 7.09 -4.22 -5.10
CA THR A 58 7.56 -3.57 -6.32
C THR A 58 6.34 -3.00 -7.06
N ARG A 59 6.41 -1.72 -7.38
CA ARG A 59 5.33 -0.99 -8.03
C ARG A 59 5.79 -0.29 -9.30
N THR A 60 4.85 -0.09 -10.21
CA THR A 60 5.00 0.83 -11.34
C THR A 60 3.95 1.93 -11.22
N TYR A 61 4.41 3.17 -11.26
CA TYR A 61 3.58 4.35 -11.28
C TYR A 61 3.62 4.99 -12.66
N TYR A 62 2.47 5.29 -13.20
CA TYR A 62 2.28 5.91 -14.51
C TYR A 62 1.64 7.28 -14.35
N LEU A 63 2.19 8.26 -15.06
CA LEU A 63 1.72 9.64 -15.09
C LEU A 63 1.66 10.14 -16.54
N ASP A 64 0.67 10.97 -16.84
CA ASP A 64 0.56 11.64 -18.14
C ASP A 64 1.36 12.93 -18.19
N GLU A 65 1.52 13.60 -17.05
CA GLU A 65 2.17 14.91 -16.93
C GLU A 65 2.85 15.09 -15.58
N SER A 66 3.86 15.96 -15.55
CA SER A 66 4.53 16.42 -14.33
C SER A 66 5.15 17.78 -14.57
N ASN A 67 5.24 18.58 -13.52
CA ASN A 67 6.00 19.84 -13.49
C ASN A 67 7.48 19.65 -13.10
N GLY A 68 7.98 18.42 -13.12
CA GLY A 68 9.33 18.07 -12.72
C GLY A 68 9.42 17.45 -11.31
N LEU A 69 8.49 17.78 -10.42
CA LEU A 69 8.39 17.16 -9.08
C LEU A 69 7.29 16.09 -9.12
N ILE A 70 7.62 14.91 -8.63
CA ILE A 70 6.69 13.76 -8.62
C ILE A 70 6.71 13.12 -7.24
N ASP A 71 5.57 13.16 -6.57
CA ASP A 71 5.37 12.43 -5.31
C ASP A 71 5.06 10.97 -5.61
N ILE A 72 5.80 10.09 -4.97
CA ILE A 72 5.67 8.64 -5.15
C ILE A 72 4.65 8.11 -4.14
N PRO A 73 3.54 7.53 -4.61
CA PRO A 73 2.51 7.01 -3.72
C PRO A 73 2.93 5.70 -3.04
N PHE A 74 2.23 5.36 -1.96
CA PHE A 74 2.41 4.13 -1.21
C PHE A 74 3.79 3.94 -0.54
N GLY A 75 4.48 5.05 -0.22
CA GLY A 75 5.73 4.96 0.56
C GLY A 75 5.59 4.17 1.88
N PRO A 76 6.69 4.00 2.62
CA PRO A 76 8.02 4.57 2.38
C PRO A 76 8.77 3.88 1.23
N VAL A 77 9.44 4.69 0.42
CA VAL A 77 10.16 4.22 -0.77
C VAL A 77 11.53 3.68 -0.38
N ALA A 78 11.80 2.43 -0.71
CA ALA A 78 13.11 1.82 -0.50
C ALA A 78 14.11 2.21 -1.59
N SER A 79 13.69 2.15 -2.86
CA SER A 79 14.52 2.53 -3.99
C SER A 79 13.70 2.84 -5.23
N ILE A 80 14.19 3.78 -6.04
CA ILE A 80 13.72 4.01 -7.40
C ILE A 80 14.56 3.16 -8.35
N GLN A 81 13.90 2.26 -9.07
CA GLN A 81 14.59 1.33 -9.98
C GLN A 81 14.80 1.93 -11.37
N SER A 82 13.82 2.64 -11.87
CA SER A 82 13.92 3.32 -13.16
C SER A 82 12.86 4.41 -13.29
N VAL A 83 13.25 5.48 -13.95
CA VAL A 83 12.35 6.55 -14.40
C VAL A 83 12.50 6.70 -15.89
N THR A 84 11.40 6.64 -16.63
CA THR A 84 11.40 6.87 -18.09
C THR A 84 10.37 7.92 -18.45
N VAL A 85 10.73 8.77 -19.39
CA VAL A 85 9.86 9.79 -20.01
C VAL A 85 9.80 9.52 -21.50
N ASP A 86 8.62 9.32 -22.04
CA ASP A 86 8.37 8.92 -23.44
C ASP A 86 9.23 7.69 -23.86
N GLY A 87 9.40 6.75 -22.95
CA GLY A 87 10.17 5.53 -23.17
C GLY A 87 11.70 5.69 -23.06
N THR A 88 12.20 6.91 -22.86
CA THR A 88 13.62 7.20 -22.68
C THR A 88 13.95 7.34 -21.19
N SER A 89 15.09 6.79 -20.75
CA SER A 89 15.56 6.93 -19.35
C SER A 89 15.75 8.41 -19.02
N ALA A 90 15.19 8.83 -17.91
CA ALA A 90 15.30 10.20 -17.40
C ALA A 90 16.18 10.25 -16.16
N THR A 91 17.08 11.25 -16.13
CA THR A 91 17.89 11.56 -14.95
C THR A 91 16.99 12.21 -13.90
N HIS A 92 17.15 11.78 -12.67
CA HIS A 92 16.33 12.24 -11.56
C HIS A 92 17.12 12.26 -10.25
N THR A 93 16.71 13.13 -9.33
CA THR A 93 17.17 13.18 -7.95
C THR A 93 16.05 12.72 -7.02
N VAL A 94 16.39 11.89 -6.04
CA VAL A 94 15.43 11.50 -5.00
C VAL A 94 15.54 12.47 -3.85
N ILE A 95 14.42 13.04 -3.44
CA ILE A 95 14.34 14.07 -2.40
C ILE A 95 13.22 13.74 -1.39
N GLY A 96 13.19 14.48 -0.29
CA GLY A 96 12.15 14.35 0.72
C GLY A 96 12.42 13.29 1.78
N LEU A 97 11.56 13.25 2.77
CA LEU A 97 11.55 12.22 3.80
C LEU A 97 11.08 10.90 3.18
N ASP A 98 11.68 9.80 3.63
CA ASP A 98 11.34 8.46 3.14
C ASP A 98 11.48 8.27 1.62
N ASN A 99 12.27 9.13 0.95
CA ASN A 99 12.51 9.10 -0.51
C ASN A 99 11.21 9.15 -1.34
N GLU A 100 10.18 9.77 -0.83
CA GLU A 100 8.84 9.77 -1.43
C GLU A 100 8.67 10.77 -2.58
N THR A 101 9.66 11.61 -2.86
CA THR A 101 9.59 12.58 -3.96
C THR A 101 10.80 12.43 -4.88
N ILE A 102 10.57 12.52 -6.18
CA ILE A 102 11.64 12.62 -7.18
C ILE A 102 11.54 13.95 -7.92
N GLU A 103 12.70 14.51 -8.24
CA GLU A 103 12.86 15.66 -9.12
C GLU A 103 13.52 15.20 -10.42
N LEU A 104 12.92 15.53 -11.56
CA LEU A 104 13.48 15.28 -12.86
C LEU A 104 14.53 16.35 -13.18
N GLU A 105 15.78 15.94 -13.35
CA GLU A 105 16.93 16.86 -13.58
C GLU A 105 16.89 17.51 -14.95
N ALA A 106 16.43 16.77 -15.97
CA ALA A 106 16.30 17.32 -17.31
C ALA A 106 14.95 18.02 -17.43
N SER A 107 14.98 19.34 -17.32
CA SER A 107 13.87 20.15 -17.75
C SER A 107 13.38 19.72 -19.15
N PRO A 108 12.11 19.64 -19.41
CA PRO A 108 11.18 20.71 -19.06
C PRO A 108 10.48 20.41 -17.73
N SER A 109 10.24 21.47 -17.01
CA SER A 109 9.33 21.48 -15.87
C SER A 109 7.91 20.98 -16.23
N TYR A 110 7.74 20.45 -17.41
CA TYR A 110 6.44 20.07 -17.92
C TYR A 110 6.53 19.04 -19.05
N VAL A 111 5.94 17.89 -18.87
CA VAL A 111 5.79 16.84 -19.88
C VAL A 111 4.35 16.82 -20.33
N VAL A 112 4.09 17.29 -21.55
CA VAL A 112 2.73 17.31 -22.14
C VAL A 112 2.44 15.98 -22.78
N SER A 113 1.37 15.36 -22.37
CA SER A 113 0.81 14.19 -23.01
C SER A 113 -0.01 14.56 -24.24
N ASN A 114 0.25 13.93 -25.38
CA ASN A 114 -0.73 13.85 -26.44
C ASN A 114 -1.81 12.87 -26.03
N LEU A 115 -3.00 13.38 -25.82
CA LEU A 115 -4.17 12.75 -25.18
C LEU A 115 -4.59 11.36 -25.69
N PHE A 116 -4.00 10.83 -26.75
CA PHE A 116 -4.47 9.61 -27.40
C PHE A 116 -3.39 8.59 -27.73
N SER A 117 -2.12 8.84 -27.43
CA SER A 117 -1.07 7.87 -27.69
C SER A 117 -0.49 7.32 -26.39
N ASP A 118 -0.76 6.05 -26.12
CA ASP A 118 -0.07 5.22 -25.11
C ASP A 118 0.34 5.97 -23.83
N ALA A 119 -0.63 6.48 -23.06
CA ALA A 119 -0.44 7.20 -21.79
C ALA A 119 0.56 6.50 -20.84
N TYR A 120 0.66 5.19 -20.90
CA TYR A 120 1.60 4.39 -20.13
C TYR A 120 3.06 4.65 -20.41
N LYS A 121 3.38 5.34 -21.50
CA LYS A 121 4.76 5.60 -21.91
C LYS A 121 5.25 6.97 -21.50
N LYS A 122 4.38 7.88 -21.07
CA LYS A 122 4.76 9.26 -20.81
C LYS A 122 5.76 9.35 -19.67
N ILE A 123 5.33 9.10 -18.47
CA ILE A 123 6.21 9.00 -17.32
C ILE A 123 5.91 7.68 -16.66
N LYS A 124 6.94 6.86 -16.57
CA LYS A 124 6.84 5.55 -15.92
C LYS A 124 7.94 5.45 -14.87
N ILE A 125 7.55 5.19 -13.64
CA ILE A 125 8.44 5.08 -12.51
C ILE A 125 8.30 3.67 -11.93
N ASN A 126 9.39 2.91 -11.93
CA ASN A 126 9.46 1.64 -11.23
C ASN A 126 10.19 1.84 -9.90
N TYR A 127 9.59 1.42 -8.83
CA TYR A 127 10.13 1.60 -7.49
C TYR A 127 9.78 0.43 -6.57
N THR A 128 10.50 0.33 -5.48
CA THR A 128 10.23 -0.61 -4.39
C THR A 128 9.91 0.14 -3.13
N THR A 129 9.00 -0.42 -2.34
CA THR A 129 8.68 0.07 -1.00
C THR A 129 9.33 -0.81 0.06
N SER A 130 9.67 -0.24 1.21
CA SER A 130 10.24 -1.00 2.33
C SER A 130 9.19 -1.68 3.20
N GLY A 131 7.94 -1.20 3.11
CA GLY A 131 6.88 -1.56 4.03
C GLY A 131 6.97 -0.84 5.38
N LEU A 132 5.88 -0.87 6.13
CA LEU A 132 5.75 -0.29 7.47
C LEU A 132 5.66 -1.39 8.52
N SER A 133 6.67 -1.49 9.38
CA SER A 133 6.68 -2.46 10.48
C SER A 133 6.54 -1.74 11.82
N ASP A 134 5.31 -1.49 12.24
CA ASP A 134 5.00 -0.86 13.52
C ASP A 134 4.06 -1.73 14.36
N LYS A 135 4.24 -1.70 15.69
CA LYS A 135 3.43 -2.46 16.63
C LYS A 135 1.97 -2.04 16.64
N ALA A 136 1.68 -0.77 16.42
CA ALA A 136 0.31 -0.27 16.35
C ALA A 136 -0.41 -0.79 15.11
N ILE A 137 0.26 -0.81 13.95
CA ILE A 137 -0.26 -1.39 12.71
C ILE A 137 -0.52 -2.89 12.90
N LYS A 138 0.46 -3.60 13.48
CA LYS A 138 0.32 -5.02 13.80
C LYS A 138 -0.91 -5.28 14.68
N HIS A 139 -1.10 -4.49 15.72
CA HIS A 139 -2.24 -4.62 16.63
C HIS A 139 -3.56 -4.31 15.92
N ALA A 140 -3.61 -3.31 15.07
CA ALA A 140 -4.80 -2.98 14.29
C ALA A 140 -5.21 -4.11 13.34
N ILE A 141 -4.24 -4.77 12.68
CA ILE A 141 -4.48 -5.96 11.86
C ILE A 141 -5.07 -7.09 12.72
N MET A 142 -4.47 -7.37 13.90
CA MET A 142 -4.95 -8.43 14.78
C MET A 142 -6.38 -8.18 15.26
N GLN A 143 -6.73 -6.95 15.60
CA GLN A 143 -8.10 -6.58 15.96
C GLN A 143 -9.09 -6.76 14.80
N MET A 144 -8.69 -6.37 13.59
CA MET A 144 -9.52 -6.52 12.40
C MET A 144 -9.75 -7.99 12.07
N VAL A 145 -8.72 -8.82 12.13
CA VAL A 145 -8.83 -10.27 11.93
C VAL A 145 -9.74 -10.91 12.98
N SER A 146 -9.62 -10.50 14.25
CA SER A 146 -10.54 -10.98 15.30
C SER A 146 -12.00 -10.66 14.97
N THR A 147 -12.26 -9.45 14.50
CA THR A 147 -13.62 -9.07 14.07
C THR A 147 -14.13 -9.91 12.90
N PHE A 148 -13.26 -10.22 11.91
CA PHE A 148 -13.63 -11.07 10.77
C PHE A 148 -13.87 -12.52 11.20
N TYR A 149 -13.04 -13.01 12.11
CA TYR A 149 -13.15 -14.38 12.61
C TYR A 149 -14.44 -14.59 13.43
N ASP A 150 -14.81 -13.62 14.27
CA ASP A 150 -16.02 -13.66 15.10
C ASP A 150 -17.28 -13.43 14.28
N ASN A 151 -17.21 -12.66 13.17
CA ASN A 151 -18.34 -12.30 12.31
C ASN A 151 -18.10 -12.82 10.89
N ARG A 152 -18.18 -14.15 10.73
CA ARG A 152 -17.97 -14.82 9.42
C ARG A 152 -19.12 -14.59 8.42
N ALA A 153 -20.26 -14.02 8.85
CA ALA A 153 -21.39 -13.72 8.01
C ALA A 153 -21.63 -12.20 7.97
N ASP A 154 -21.93 -11.69 6.78
CA ASP A 154 -22.29 -10.28 6.58
C ASP A 154 -23.60 -9.90 7.27
N PHE A 155 -24.40 -10.88 7.66
CA PHE A 155 -25.71 -10.69 8.23
C PHE A 155 -25.86 -11.46 9.54
N LYS A 156 -26.23 -10.76 10.60
CA LYS A 156 -26.66 -11.35 11.86
C LYS A 156 -28.03 -10.79 12.19
N ASP A 157 -29.03 -11.66 12.31
CA ASP A 157 -30.41 -11.28 12.61
C ASP A 157 -30.48 -10.34 13.83
N GLY A 158 -31.06 -9.14 13.62
CA GLY A 158 -31.28 -8.17 14.67
C GLY A 158 -30.14 -7.24 15.04
N ILE A 159 -29.00 -7.30 14.36
CA ILE A 159 -27.87 -6.39 14.59
C ILE A 159 -27.57 -5.62 13.31
N VAL A 160 -27.64 -4.29 13.37
CA VAL A 160 -27.12 -3.43 12.30
C VAL A 160 -25.60 -3.65 12.24
N VAL A 161 -25.12 -4.31 11.17
CA VAL A 161 -23.68 -4.45 10.92
C VAL A 161 -23.14 -3.04 10.69
N ARG A 162 -22.45 -2.51 11.69
CA ARG A 162 -21.72 -1.26 11.56
C ARG A 162 -20.46 -1.50 10.75
N GLU A 163 -20.09 -0.49 9.97
CA GLU A 163 -18.85 -0.42 9.19
C GLU A 163 -17.62 -0.96 9.96
N ILE A 164 -16.62 -1.38 9.19
CA ILE A 164 -15.27 -1.82 9.66
C ILE A 164 -14.87 -1.12 10.96
N PRO A 165 -14.29 -1.87 11.93
CA PRO A 165 -14.07 -1.36 13.29
C PRO A 165 -13.37 0.00 13.29
N ILE A 166 -14.08 1.02 13.69
CA ILE A 166 -13.59 2.40 13.82
C ILE A 166 -12.32 2.45 14.69
N THR A 167 -12.21 1.53 15.64
CA THR A 167 -11.07 1.44 16.56
C THR A 167 -9.76 1.09 15.83
N SER A 168 -9.77 0.09 14.95
CA SER A 168 -8.57 -0.30 14.18
C SER A 168 -8.10 0.83 13.26
N LYS A 169 -9.02 1.55 12.61
CA LYS A 169 -8.70 2.73 11.79
C LYS A 169 -8.07 3.84 12.64
N LYS A 170 -8.63 4.16 13.81
CA LYS A 170 -8.08 5.21 14.68
C LYS A 170 -6.67 4.92 15.16
N ILE A 171 -6.31 3.66 15.39
CA ILE A 171 -4.95 3.28 15.79
C ILE A 171 -3.94 3.62 14.70
N VAL A 172 -4.32 3.47 13.43
CA VAL A 172 -3.41 3.65 12.30
C VAL A 172 -3.48 5.04 11.65
N ASP A 173 -4.41 5.91 12.07
CA ASP A 173 -4.60 7.25 11.49
C ASP A 173 -3.31 8.10 11.46
N SER A 174 -2.45 7.96 12.47
CA SER A 174 -1.18 8.69 12.54
C SER A 174 -0.17 8.28 11.46
N PHE A 175 -0.37 7.13 10.81
CA PHE A 175 0.50 6.62 9.74
C PHE A 175 -0.02 6.95 8.35
N LYS A 176 -1.20 7.58 8.24
CA LYS A 176 -1.82 7.90 6.96
C LYS A 176 -0.95 8.87 6.16
N SER A 177 -0.75 8.56 4.88
CA SER A 177 -0.09 9.49 3.98
C SER A 177 -0.95 10.74 3.80
N MET A 178 -0.32 11.92 3.90
CA MET A 178 -1.01 13.20 3.68
C MET A 178 -1.09 13.56 2.19
N TYR A 179 -0.45 12.77 1.34
CA TYR A 179 -0.39 12.99 -0.11
C TYR A 179 -1.37 12.05 -0.83
N VAL A 180 -2.64 12.43 -0.88
CA VAL A 180 -3.65 11.76 -1.71
C VAL A 180 -4.44 12.81 -2.49
#